data_a13ae37908781c2c4ed82589e7d9a018
#
_entry.id   a13ae37908781c2c4ed82589e7d9a018
#
_cell.length_a   1.000
_cell.length_b   1.000
_cell.length_c   1.000
_cell.angle_alpha   90.00
_cell.angle_beta   90.00
_cell.angle_gamma   90.00
#
_symmetry.space_group_name_H-M   'P 1'
#
loop_
_entity.id
_entity.type
_entity.pdbx_description
1 polymer ?
#
loop_
_entity_poly.entity_id
_entity_poly.type
_entity_poly.pdbx_seq_one_letter_code
_entity_poly.pdbx_strand_id
1 'polypeptide(L)'
;MQLSHIALGAVVVTGALMQGQGGGDPQFDRGRALFDKPFSLVEGLGAPEMNADSCRSCHQDPVIGGAGALELNVSLFGNDNGGNGPFTSLPGGPTVSKMFPPSIHGREEYPTGVNGADVFEQRQTPSVLGNGLIGQIPSTVITANEDVNDADQDGIFGIARRLTIAGNIEVGRFGWKAQIPRIADFVNDAMFNELGLTTPENGRGFSGITDADNVSDPEITQAEVDDITHFITMLSPPQRGGSTAPEVAAGEATFESIGCAKCHTPSLASPLGPVPLFSNLLLHNVMPPNFRGIAEPGAASGFYRTPPLWGIKDTAPYMHDGHAEDLRGAILAHFNEAEAVRIAYEQLSTTEQDALILFLEDL
;
A
#
# COMPACT_ATOMS: atom_id res chain seq x y z
N MET A 1 -5.79 48.49 -7.83
CA MET A 1 -6.55 47.25 -7.67
C MET A 1 -5.71 46.42 -6.72
N GLN A 2 -6.05 46.39 -5.43
CA GLN A 2 -5.28 45.74 -4.38
C GLN A 2 -5.61 44.24 -4.41
N LEU A 3 -4.61 43.40 -4.59
CA LEU A 3 -4.69 41.96 -4.43
C LEU A 3 -4.55 41.65 -2.94
N SER A 4 -5.63 41.18 -2.34
CA SER A 4 -5.65 40.74 -0.96
C SER A 4 -4.99 39.37 -0.87
N HIS A 5 -3.87 39.30 -0.18
CA HIS A 5 -3.27 38.04 0.25
C HIS A 5 -4.19 37.39 1.29
N ILE A 6 -4.81 36.28 0.93
CA ILE A 6 -5.50 35.41 1.88
C ILE A 6 -4.41 34.56 2.52
N ALA A 7 -4.06 34.88 3.73
CA ALA A 7 -3.25 34.00 4.56
C ALA A 7 -4.05 32.74 4.87
N LEU A 8 -3.63 31.58 4.36
CA LEU A 8 -4.13 30.28 4.82
C LEU A 8 -3.69 30.12 6.28
N GLY A 9 -4.61 30.35 7.19
CA GLY A 9 -4.43 30.02 8.58
C GLY A 9 -4.33 28.50 8.72
N ALA A 10 -3.19 28.03 9.19
CA ALA A 10 -3.05 26.65 9.66
C ALA A 10 -4.07 26.40 10.76
N VAL A 11 -5.15 25.72 10.44
CA VAL A 11 -6.04 25.14 11.43
C VAL A 11 -5.27 23.98 12.04
N VAL A 12 -4.65 24.22 13.19
CA VAL A 12 -4.15 23.17 14.06
C VAL A 12 -5.39 22.41 14.51
N VAL A 13 -5.66 21.26 13.88
CA VAL A 13 -6.63 20.29 14.38
C VAL A 13 -6.01 19.68 15.63
N THR A 14 -6.12 20.37 16.77
CA THR A 14 -5.95 19.79 18.09
C THR A 14 -7.21 18.98 18.42
N GLY A 15 -7.51 18.01 17.60
CA GLY A 15 -8.49 16.98 17.84
C GLY A 15 -7.73 15.71 18.09
N ALA A 16 -7.74 15.27 19.31
CA ALA A 16 -7.34 14.00 19.84
C ALA A 16 -7.39 12.80 18.86
N LEU A 17 -6.53 12.79 17.85
CA LEU A 17 -6.03 11.58 17.24
C LEU A 17 -4.99 11.08 18.24
N MET A 18 -5.46 10.38 19.24
CA MET A 18 -4.66 9.83 20.30
C MET A 18 -3.58 8.95 19.70
N GLN A 19 -2.34 9.28 20.05
CA GLN A 19 -1.31 8.27 20.18
C GLN A 19 -1.96 7.07 20.87
N GLY A 20 -1.97 5.90 20.19
CA GLY A 20 -2.47 4.65 20.74
C GLY A 20 -1.63 4.21 21.95
N GLN A 21 -1.79 4.91 23.07
CA GLN A 21 -1.40 4.41 24.37
C GLN A 21 -2.61 3.64 24.89
N GLY A 22 -2.53 2.31 24.79
CA GLY A 22 -3.49 1.40 25.38
C GLY A 22 -3.72 1.73 26.86
N GLY A 23 -4.88 2.27 27.14
CA GLY A 23 -5.31 2.65 28.47
C GLY A 23 -6.74 3.19 28.42
N GLY A 24 -7.68 2.48 27.76
CA GLY A 24 -9.06 2.88 27.71
C GLY A 24 -9.90 2.44 26.51
N ASP A 25 -9.32 1.83 25.51
CA ASP A 25 -10.03 1.22 24.37
C ASP A 25 -9.81 -0.30 24.31
N PRO A 26 -10.70 -1.08 24.96
CA PRO A 26 -10.57 -2.53 25.02
C PRO A 26 -10.62 -3.20 23.63
N GLN A 27 -11.25 -2.58 22.63
CA GLN A 27 -11.30 -3.10 21.27
C GLN A 27 -9.95 -2.94 20.58
N PHE A 28 -9.32 -1.78 20.74
CA PHE A 28 -7.96 -1.54 20.25
C PHE A 28 -6.97 -2.55 20.85
N ASP A 29 -7.04 -2.78 22.16
CA ASP A 29 -6.13 -3.70 22.84
C ASP A 29 -6.31 -5.15 22.37
N ARG A 30 -7.56 -5.61 22.15
CA ARG A 30 -7.82 -6.93 21.57
C ARG A 30 -7.32 -7.04 20.13
N GLY A 31 -7.60 -6.04 19.29
CA GLY A 31 -7.14 -5.99 17.91
C GLY A 31 -5.62 -6.00 17.80
N ARG A 32 -4.93 -5.23 18.69
CA ARG A 32 -3.48 -5.26 18.78
C ARG A 32 -2.95 -6.64 19.17
N ALA A 33 -3.58 -7.28 20.15
CA ALA A 33 -3.18 -8.61 20.59
C ALA A 33 -3.33 -9.65 19.48
N LEU A 34 -4.40 -9.57 18.69
CA LEU A 34 -4.63 -10.43 17.54
C LEU A 34 -3.64 -10.15 16.39
N PHE A 35 -3.34 -8.89 16.12
CA PHE A 35 -2.37 -8.48 15.10
C PHE A 35 -0.94 -8.98 15.44
N ASP A 36 -0.59 -9.01 16.72
CA ASP A 36 0.70 -9.45 17.24
C ASP A 36 0.77 -10.98 17.47
N LYS A 37 -0.38 -11.67 17.48
CA LYS A 37 -0.48 -13.09 17.81
C LYS A 37 0.14 -13.96 16.71
N PRO A 38 1.15 -14.79 17.04
CA PRO A 38 1.52 -15.89 16.18
C PRO A 38 0.45 -17.00 16.26
N PHE A 39 -0.15 -17.29 15.13
CA PHE A 39 -1.08 -18.42 15.01
C PHE A 39 -0.33 -19.73 14.85
N SER A 40 -0.99 -20.83 15.17
CA SER A 40 -0.42 -22.18 15.14
C SER A 40 -1.22 -23.09 14.22
N LEU A 41 -0.62 -24.23 13.82
CA LEU A 41 -1.29 -25.23 12.99
C LEU A 41 -2.55 -25.81 13.63
N VAL A 42 -2.62 -25.86 14.97
CA VAL A 42 -3.82 -26.34 15.69
C VAL A 42 -4.95 -25.31 15.69
N GLU A 43 -4.67 -24.10 15.26
CA GLU A 43 -5.64 -23.01 15.08
C GLU A 43 -5.99 -22.79 13.60
N GLY A 44 -5.52 -23.67 12.70
CA GLY A 44 -5.80 -23.59 11.26
C GLY A 44 -4.73 -22.86 10.44
N LEU A 45 -3.63 -22.37 11.06
CA LEU A 45 -2.59 -21.65 10.34
C LEU A 45 -2.08 -22.44 9.12
N GLY A 46 -2.11 -21.80 7.95
CA GLY A 46 -1.46 -22.33 6.77
C GLY A 46 -2.23 -23.44 6.06
N ALA A 47 -3.54 -23.40 6.09
CA ALA A 47 -4.34 -24.31 5.32
C ALA A 47 -4.97 -23.61 4.08
N PRO A 48 -4.50 -23.89 2.86
CA PRO A 48 -3.47 -24.91 2.53
C PRO A 48 -2.04 -24.40 2.67
N GLU A 49 -1.80 -23.10 2.73
CA GLU A 49 -0.49 -22.47 2.62
C GLU A 49 -0.45 -21.11 3.33
N MET A 50 0.76 -20.60 3.64
CA MET A 50 0.92 -19.31 4.32
C MET A 50 2.19 -18.58 3.91
N ASN A 51 2.25 -17.28 4.14
CA ASN A 51 3.44 -16.44 4.01
C ASN A 51 4.06 -16.07 5.37
N ALA A 52 3.23 -16.04 6.41
CA ALA A 52 3.62 -15.66 7.76
C ALA A 52 2.70 -16.34 8.80
N ASP A 53 3.05 -16.23 10.07
CA ASP A 53 2.26 -16.73 11.20
C ASP A 53 1.48 -15.64 11.95
N SER A 54 1.75 -14.37 11.65
CA SER A 54 1.11 -13.23 12.28
C SER A 54 1.15 -12.01 11.36
N CYS A 55 0.23 -11.05 11.57
CA CYS A 55 0.26 -9.79 10.83
C CYS A 55 1.56 -9.03 11.14
N ARG A 56 1.97 -9.02 12.42
CA ARG A 56 3.19 -8.33 12.85
C ARG A 56 4.44 -8.88 12.21
N SER A 57 4.54 -10.16 11.89
CA SER A 57 5.75 -10.70 11.25
C SER A 57 6.09 -10.00 9.94
N CYS A 58 5.08 -9.45 9.24
CA CYS A 58 5.28 -8.64 8.04
C CYS A 58 5.17 -7.12 8.29
N HIS A 59 4.37 -6.67 9.28
CA HIS A 59 4.11 -5.25 9.55
C HIS A 59 4.73 -4.80 10.87
N GLN A 60 6.06 -4.61 10.90
CA GLN A 60 6.78 -4.36 12.17
C GLN A 60 7.76 -3.18 12.16
N ASP A 61 8.19 -2.66 11.02
CA ASP A 61 9.24 -1.66 10.95
C ASP A 61 8.72 -0.26 10.60
N PRO A 62 9.07 0.78 11.37
CA PRO A 62 9.89 0.79 12.60
C PRO A 62 9.10 0.44 13.87
N VAL A 63 7.79 0.24 13.75
CA VAL A 63 6.87 -0.09 14.85
C VAL A 63 5.78 -1.04 14.35
N ILE A 64 5.05 -1.66 15.27
CA ILE A 64 3.89 -2.51 14.92
C ILE A 64 2.90 -1.75 14.01
N GLY A 65 2.54 -2.36 12.89
CA GLY A 65 1.77 -1.73 11.82
C GLY A 65 2.64 -1.03 10.76
N GLY A 66 3.96 -1.05 10.89
CA GLY A 66 4.90 -0.49 9.93
C GLY A 66 5.07 -1.33 8.66
N ALA A 67 6.16 -1.11 7.96
CA ALA A 67 6.51 -1.84 6.74
C ALA A 67 7.20 -3.18 7.04
N GLY A 68 7.38 -3.99 6.00
CA GLY A 68 8.09 -5.26 6.08
C GLY A 68 9.44 -5.25 5.36
N ALA A 69 10.33 -6.14 5.78
CA ALA A 69 11.60 -6.37 5.13
C ALA A 69 11.45 -7.10 3.78
N LEU A 70 12.47 -7.02 2.91
CA LEU A 70 12.44 -7.61 1.56
C LEU A 70 12.19 -9.12 1.53
N GLU A 71 12.76 -9.84 2.47
CA GLU A 71 12.58 -11.29 2.60
C GLU A 71 11.14 -11.69 2.92
N LEU A 72 10.31 -10.70 3.29
CA LEU A 72 8.90 -10.86 3.57
C LEU A 72 7.99 -10.55 2.36
N ASN A 73 8.58 -10.16 1.23
CA ASN A 73 7.82 -9.86 0.02
C ASN A 73 6.91 -11.01 -0.38
N VAL A 74 5.68 -10.66 -0.75
CA VAL A 74 4.74 -11.61 -1.34
C VAL A 74 5.16 -11.89 -2.78
N SER A 75 5.12 -13.15 -3.17
CA SER A 75 5.46 -13.60 -4.52
C SER A 75 4.20 -13.84 -5.35
N LEU A 76 4.18 -13.29 -6.55
CA LEU A 76 3.07 -13.45 -7.47
C LEU A 76 3.59 -14.01 -8.79
N PHE A 77 2.79 -14.92 -9.38
CA PHE A 77 3.09 -15.58 -10.63
C PHE A 77 1.90 -15.47 -11.60
N GLY A 78 2.18 -15.43 -12.86
CA GLY A 78 1.16 -15.41 -13.89
C GLY A 78 1.73 -15.80 -15.24
N ASN A 79 0.91 -15.66 -16.28
CA ASN A 79 1.33 -15.86 -17.66
C ASN A 79 0.88 -14.67 -18.50
N ASP A 80 1.79 -14.03 -19.20
CA ASP A 80 1.53 -12.91 -20.13
C ASP A 80 1.97 -13.24 -21.55
N ASN A 81 2.12 -14.53 -21.88
CA ASN A 81 2.53 -15.04 -23.18
C ASN A 81 3.88 -14.43 -23.64
N GLY A 82 4.87 -14.43 -22.77
CA GLY A 82 6.21 -13.89 -23.04
C GLY A 82 6.24 -12.36 -23.20
N GLY A 83 5.30 -11.64 -22.58
CA GLY A 83 5.15 -10.19 -22.72
C GLY A 83 4.28 -9.75 -23.91
N ASN A 84 3.68 -10.69 -24.64
CA ASN A 84 2.81 -10.39 -25.78
C ASN A 84 1.31 -10.33 -25.39
N GLY A 85 1.00 -10.59 -24.10
CA GLY A 85 -0.38 -10.63 -23.58
C GLY A 85 -1.30 -11.62 -24.30
N PRO A 86 -2.56 -11.74 -23.89
CA PRO A 86 -3.12 -11.15 -22.68
C PRO A 86 -2.58 -11.81 -21.41
N PHE A 87 -2.63 -11.09 -20.29
CA PHE A 87 -2.29 -11.65 -18.99
C PHE A 87 -3.33 -12.70 -18.58
N THR A 88 -2.85 -13.82 -18.07
CA THR A 88 -3.68 -14.93 -17.56
C THR A 88 -3.22 -15.29 -16.16
N SER A 89 -4.14 -15.26 -15.20
CA SER A 89 -3.88 -15.77 -13.86
C SER A 89 -3.65 -17.27 -13.88
N LEU A 90 -2.82 -17.76 -12.99
CA LEU A 90 -2.65 -19.19 -12.77
C LEU A 90 -3.89 -19.79 -12.11
N PRO A 91 -4.15 -21.11 -12.27
CA PRO A 91 -5.11 -21.83 -11.47
C PRO A 91 -4.81 -21.64 -9.97
N GLY A 92 -5.80 -21.22 -9.18
CA GLY A 92 -5.63 -20.92 -7.75
C GLY A 92 -5.22 -19.48 -7.46
N GLY A 93 -5.11 -18.61 -8.49
CA GLY A 93 -4.76 -17.19 -8.34
C GLY A 93 -3.27 -16.90 -8.60
N PRO A 94 -2.87 -15.62 -8.61
CA PRO A 94 -1.51 -15.21 -8.92
C PRO A 94 -0.54 -15.35 -7.75
N THR A 95 -1.02 -15.38 -6.50
CA THR A 95 -0.17 -15.44 -5.30
C THR A 95 0.30 -16.86 -5.04
N VAL A 96 1.56 -17.00 -4.67
CA VAL A 96 2.13 -18.27 -4.24
C VAL A 96 2.68 -18.09 -2.83
N SER A 97 2.22 -18.92 -1.92
CA SER A 97 2.63 -18.92 -0.53
C SER A 97 4.05 -19.46 -0.38
N LYS A 98 4.79 -18.93 0.59
CA LYS A 98 6.21 -19.23 0.82
C LYS A 98 6.43 -20.40 1.77
N MET A 99 5.42 -20.73 2.57
CA MET A 99 5.51 -21.75 3.61
C MET A 99 4.36 -22.72 3.49
N PHE A 100 4.63 -23.98 3.81
CA PHE A 100 3.66 -25.07 3.84
C PHE A 100 3.63 -25.69 5.24
N PRO A 101 2.46 -26.06 5.79
CA PRO A 101 2.40 -26.87 6.99
C PRO A 101 3.07 -28.23 6.76
N PRO A 102 3.89 -28.78 7.70
CA PRO A 102 4.29 -28.25 9.01
C PRO A 102 5.59 -27.44 8.99
N SER A 103 6.04 -26.91 7.87
CA SER A 103 7.33 -26.23 7.68
C SER A 103 7.33 -24.77 8.18
N ILE A 104 6.54 -24.44 9.20
CA ILE A 104 6.40 -23.07 9.71
C ILE A 104 7.68 -22.39 10.18
N HIS A 105 8.78 -23.10 10.31
CA HIS A 105 10.06 -22.56 10.80
C HIS A 105 11.10 -22.35 9.69
N GLY A 106 10.78 -22.65 8.45
CA GLY A 106 11.67 -22.48 7.31
C GLY A 106 10.90 -21.81 6.18
N ARG A 107 11.26 -20.58 5.84
CA ARG A 107 10.83 -20.01 4.58
C ARG A 107 11.53 -20.79 3.48
N GLU A 108 10.77 -21.49 2.67
CA GLU A 108 11.32 -22.06 1.46
C GLU A 108 11.70 -20.91 0.51
N GLU A 109 12.78 -21.10 -0.22
CA GLU A 109 13.08 -20.26 -1.36
C GLU A 109 11.91 -20.30 -2.32
N TYR A 110 11.64 -19.19 -3.00
CA TYR A 110 10.56 -19.09 -3.97
C TYR A 110 10.53 -20.30 -4.87
N PRO A 111 9.35 -20.92 -5.08
CA PRO A 111 9.25 -22.02 -6.02
C PRO A 111 9.70 -21.54 -7.39
N THR A 112 10.87 -21.99 -7.82
CA THR A 112 11.33 -21.78 -9.19
C THR A 112 10.49 -22.67 -10.09
N GLY A 113 9.85 -22.06 -11.11
CA GLY A 113 9.15 -22.82 -12.14
C GLY A 113 7.73 -23.24 -11.75
N VAL A 114 6.94 -22.30 -11.22
CA VAL A 114 5.48 -22.50 -11.12
C VAL A 114 4.94 -22.84 -12.49
N ASN A 115 4.31 -24.02 -12.62
CA ASN A 115 3.91 -24.59 -13.90
C ASN A 115 2.94 -23.65 -14.66
N GLY A 116 3.33 -23.27 -15.88
CA GLY A 116 2.58 -22.36 -16.73
C GLY A 116 2.83 -20.87 -16.49
N ALA A 117 3.67 -20.50 -15.50
CA ALA A 117 4.06 -19.12 -15.29
C ALA A 117 5.20 -18.70 -16.24
N ASP A 118 5.13 -17.48 -16.75
CA ASP A 118 6.20 -16.83 -17.50
C ASP A 118 6.41 -15.37 -17.06
N VAL A 119 5.64 -14.90 -16.09
CA VAL A 119 5.80 -13.62 -15.41
C VAL A 119 5.81 -13.80 -13.90
N PHE A 120 6.67 -13.04 -13.26
CA PHE A 120 6.91 -13.07 -11.83
C PHE A 120 6.97 -11.64 -11.29
N GLU A 121 6.39 -11.41 -10.12
CA GLU A 121 6.42 -10.13 -9.42
C GLU A 121 6.54 -10.36 -7.92
N GLN A 122 7.31 -9.51 -7.25
CA GLN A 122 7.31 -9.41 -5.79
C GLN A 122 6.60 -8.15 -5.34
N ARG A 123 5.95 -8.21 -4.18
CA ARG A 123 5.35 -7.04 -3.53
C ARG A 123 5.80 -6.95 -2.10
N GLN A 124 6.44 -5.82 -1.79
CA GLN A 124 6.85 -5.50 -0.43
C GLN A 124 5.63 -5.18 0.43
N THR A 125 5.70 -5.54 1.70
CA THR A 125 4.66 -5.22 2.68
C THR A 125 4.69 -3.73 3.02
N PRO A 126 3.67 -2.93 2.65
CA PRO A 126 3.63 -1.51 2.97
C PRO A 126 3.17 -1.28 4.41
N SER A 127 3.53 -0.14 4.98
CA SER A 127 2.99 0.29 6.28
C SER A 127 1.47 0.43 6.24
N VAL A 128 0.79 0.01 7.33
CA VAL A 128 -0.65 0.23 7.55
C VAL A 128 -0.93 1.43 8.47
N LEU A 129 0.12 2.13 8.92
CA LEU A 129 -0.01 3.35 9.71
C LEU A 129 -0.78 4.42 8.92
N GLY A 130 -1.77 5.03 9.55
CA GLY A 130 -2.61 6.07 8.92
C GLY A 130 -3.70 5.54 7.97
N ASN A 131 -3.83 4.22 7.77
CA ASN A 131 -4.85 3.66 6.87
C ASN A 131 -6.28 4.05 7.28
N GLY A 132 -6.54 4.27 8.58
CA GLY A 132 -7.83 4.78 9.04
C GLY A 132 -8.18 6.15 8.46
N LEU A 133 -7.21 7.06 8.31
CA LEU A 133 -7.42 8.36 7.66
C LEU A 133 -7.67 8.20 6.16
N ILE A 134 -6.92 7.33 5.48
CA ILE A 134 -7.15 7.01 4.06
C ILE A 134 -8.57 6.48 3.85
N GLY A 135 -9.05 5.63 4.76
CA GLY A 135 -10.42 5.10 4.75
C GLY A 135 -11.51 6.17 4.82
N GLN A 136 -11.23 7.34 5.42
CA GLN A 136 -12.16 8.46 5.52
C GLN A 136 -12.22 9.36 4.27
N ILE A 137 -11.28 9.22 3.33
CA ILE A 137 -11.27 10.03 2.10
C ILE A 137 -12.44 9.58 1.21
N PRO A 138 -13.39 10.47 0.86
CA PRO A 138 -14.49 10.10 -0.02
C PRO A 138 -14.01 9.65 -1.40
N SER A 139 -14.67 8.65 -1.98
CA SER A 139 -14.34 8.18 -3.34
C SER A 139 -14.41 9.30 -4.38
N THR A 140 -15.32 10.26 -4.20
CA THR A 140 -15.44 11.44 -5.07
C THR A 140 -14.22 12.35 -5.04
N VAL A 141 -13.50 12.40 -3.91
CA VAL A 141 -12.25 13.17 -3.80
C VAL A 141 -11.14 12.46 -4.58
N ILE A 142 -11.05 11.13 -4.49
CA ILE A 142 -10.07 10.35 -5.25
C ILE A 142 -10.34 10.49 -6.75
N THR A 143 -11.58 10.26 -7.19
CA THR A 143 -11.94 10.30 -8.62
C THR A 143 -11.91 11.72 -9.21
N ALA A 144 -11.96 12.77 -8.40
CA ALA A 144 -11.81 14.15 -8.87
C ALA A 144 -10.38 14.48 -9.35
N ASN A 145 -9.39 13.65 -9.00
CA ASN A 145 -8.00 13.82 -9.43
C ASN A 145 -7.66 12.98 -10.67
N GLU A 146 -8.61 12.24 -11.24
CA GLU A 146 -8.36 11.46 -12.47
C GLU A 146 -8.20 12.36 -13.69
N ASP A 147 -7.25 12.04 -14.54
CA ASP A 147 -7.14 12.57 -15.89
C ASP A 147 -6.92 11.46 -16.92
N VAL A 148 -7.87 10.56 -17.03
CA VAL A 148 -7.78 9.37 -17.90
C VAL A 148 -7.57 9.68 -19.39
N ASN A 149 -7.77 10.92 -19.82
CA ASN A 149 -7.63 11.37 -21.20
C ASN A 149 -6.46 12.34 -21.40
N ASP A 150 -5.65 12.61 -20.37
CA ASP A 150 -4.57 13.59 -20.42
C ASP A 150 -5.06 14.94 -20.98
N ALA A 151 -6.07 15.49 -20.33
CA ALA A 151 -6.77 16.68 -20.85
C ALA A 151 -5.92 17.94 -20.82
N ASP A 152 -4.95 18.01 -19.89
CA ASP A 152 -3.98 19.10 -19.80
C ASP A 152 -2.69 18.84 -20.60
N GLN A 153 -2.55 17.65 -21.18
CA GLN A 153 -1.45 17.21 -22.06
C GLN A 153 -0.08 17.23 -21.36
N ASP A 154 -0.07 16.85 -20.08
CA ASP A 154 1.16 16.76 -19.29
C ASP A 154 1.78 15.36 -19.27
N GLY A 155 1.08 14.37 -19.86
CA GLY A 155 1.50 12.97 -19.94
C GLY A 155 1.19 12.14 -18.68
N ILE A 156 0.44 12.69 -17.72
CA ILE A 156 0.08 12.04 -16.46
C ILE A 156 -1.42 11.76 -16.44
N PHE A 157 -1.79 10.49 -16.46
CA PHE A 157 -3.19 10.09 -16.62
C PHE A 157 -3.92 9.94 -15.29
N GLY A 158 -3.39 9.13 -14.37
CA GLY A 158 -4.02 8.83 -13.08
C GLY A 158 -5.40 8.18 -13.19
N ILE A 159 -5.53 6.94 -12.73
CA ILE A 159 -6.77 6.17 -12.86
C ILE A 159 -7.24 5.70 -11.49
N ALA A 160 -8.45 6.06 -11.06
CA ALA A 160 -9.08 5.47 -9.88
C ALA A 160 -9.54 4.04 -10.19
N ARG A 161 -9.06 3.07 -9.42
CA ARG A 161 -9.50 1.69 -9.62
C ARG A 161 -10.93 1.50 -9.13
N ARG A 162 -11.81 1.11 -10.03
CA ARG A 162 -13.20 0.78 -9.74
C ARG A 162 -13.37 -0.73 -9.57
N LEU A 163 -13.98 -1.12 -8.47
CA LEU A 163 -14.22 -2.49 -8.05
C LEU A 163 -15.72 -2.76 -8.01
N THR A 164 -16.15 -3.92 -8.49
CA THR A 164 -17.56 -4.34 -8.33
C THR A 164 -17.65 -5.28 -7.14
N ILE A 165 -18.27 -4.81 -6.05
CA ILE A 165 -18.44 -5.56 -4.81
C ILE A 165 -19.93 -5.67 -4.51
N ALA A 166 -20.45 -6.88 -4.44
CA ALA A 166 -21.89 -7.14 -4.22
C ALA A 166 -22.80 -6.32 -5.17
N GLY A 167 -22.36 -6.12 -6.42
CA GLY A 167 -23.10 -5.37 -7.44
C GLY A 167 -22.96 -3.83 -7.36
N ASN A 168 -22.22 -3.31 -6.40
CA ASN A 168 -21.93 -1.88 -6.28
C ASN A 168 -20.53 -1.56 -6.80
N ILE A 169 -20.36 -0.33 -7.34
CA ILE A 169 -19.06 0.17 -7.74
C ILE A 169 -18.43 0.90 -6.56
N GLU A 170 -17.27 0.42 -6.12
CA GLU A 170 -16.47 1.05 -5.08
C GLU A 170 -15.08 1.45 -5.64
N VAL A 171 -14.46 2.48 -5.03
CA VAL A 171 -13.13 2.93 -5.41
C VAL A 171 -12.11 2.30 -4.48
N GLY A 172 -11.20 1.54 -5.06
CA GLY A 172 -10.08 0.93 -4.35
C GLY A 172 -9.08 1.97 -3.87
N ARG A 173 -8.46 1.72 -2.72
CA ARG A 173 -7.52 2.64 -2.08
C ARG A 173 -6.42 1.96 -1.28
N PHE A 174 -6.53 0.66 -1.04
CA PHE A 174 -5.53 -0.14 -0.33
C PHE A 174 -4.89 -1.18 -1.23
N GLY A 175 -3.66 -1.58 -0.89
CA GLY A 175 -2.80 -2.44 -1.68
C GLY A 175 -2.09 -1.70 -2.83
N TRP A 176 -1.04 -2.32 -3.36
CA TRP A 176 -0.19 -1.73 -4.41
C TRP A 176 -0.94 -1.41 -5.71
N LYS A 177 -2.00 -2.14 -6.00
CA LYS A 177 -2.85 -1.90 -7.18
C LYS A 177 -4.23 -1.35 -6.82
N ALA A 178 -4.38 -0.70 -5.64
CA ALA A 178 -5.67 -0.19 -5.16
C ALA A 178 -6.78 -1.25 -5.24
N GLN A 179 -6.45 -2.51 -4.92
CA GLN A 179 -7.33 -3.65 -5.14
C GLN A 179 -8.42 -3.82 -4.08
N ILE A 180 -8.36 -3.05 -3.01
CA ILE A 180 -9.29 -3.18 -1.88
C ILE A 180 -9.80 -1.80 -1.44
N PRO A 181 -11.12 -1.65 -1.21
CA PRO A 181 -11.72 -0.35 -0.85
C PRO A 181 -11.77 -0.10 0.66
N ARG A 182 -11.83 -1.14 1.51
CA ARG A 182 -12.06 -1.05 2.97
C ARG A 182 -11.03 -1.85 3.74
N ILE A 183 -10.69 -1.39 4.97
CA ILE A 183 -9.73 -2.08 5.85
C ILE A 183 -10.24 -3.47 6.24
N ALA A 184 -11.55 -3.63 6.55
CA ALA A 184 -12.11 -4.93 6.88
C ALA A 184 -11.95 -5.96 5.75
N ASP A 185 -12.18 -5.54 4.50
CA ASP A 185 -11.97 -6.40 3.32
C ASP A 185 -10.50 -6.81 3.20
N PHE A 186 -9.57 -5.90 3.57
CA PHE A 186 -8.14 -6.20 3.55
C PHE A 186 -7.76 -7.19 4.65
N VAL A 187 -8.35 -7.06 5.85
CA VAL A 187 -8.14 -8.01 6.95
C VAL A 187 -8.58 -9.41 6.53
N ASN A 188 -9.78 -9.55 5.96
CA ASN A 188 -10.28 -10.84 5.44
C ASN A 188 -9.35 -11.41 4.36
N ASP A 189 -8.91 -10.56 3.41
CA ASP A 189 -8.01 -10.95 2.32
C ASP A 189 -6.65 -11.44 2.86
N ALA A 190 -6.08 -10.73 3.84
CA ALA A 190 -4.78 -11.06 4.41
C ALA A 190 -4.85 -12.31 5.32
N MET A 191 -5.93 -12.50 6.06
CA MET A 191 -6.11 -13.71 6.88
C MET A 191 -5.98 -14.98 6.03
N PHE A 192 -6.64 -15.01 4.88
CA PHE A 192 -6.57 -16.16 4.01
C PHE A 192 -5.28 -16.22 3.19
N ASN A 193 -4.93 -15.13 2.48
CA ASN A 193 -3.79 -15.12 1.55
C ASN A 193 -2.43 -15.17 2.22
N GLU A 194 -2.31 -14.61 3.43
CA GLU A 194 -1.02 -14.51 4.11
C GLU A 194 -0.84 -15.54 5.23
N LEU A 195 -1.93 -15.87 5.91
CA LEU A 195 -1.91 -16.76 7.06
C LEU A 195 -2.56 -18.12 6.77
N GLY A 196 -3.38 -18.24 5.72
CA GLY A 196 -4.14 -19.43 5.42
C GLY A 196 -5.26 -19.70 6.44
N LEU A 197 -5.84 -18.64 7.02
CA LEU A 197 -6.94 -18.73 7.99
C LEU A 197 -8.24 -18.27 7.36
N THR A 198 -9.31 -19.03 7.52
CA THR A 198 -10.63 -18.66 6.99
C THR A 198 -11.33 -17.65 7.90
N THR A 199 -12.14 -16.79 7.28
CA THR A 199 -12.98 -15.79 7.94
C THR A 199 -14.42 -15.90 7.44
N PRO A 200 -15.43 -15.32 8.11
CA PRO A 200 -16.83 -15.40 7.66
C PRO A 200 -17.07 -14.87 6.25
N GLU A 201 -16.28 -13.91 5.78
CA GLU A 201 -16.44 -13.28 4.46
C GLU A 201 -15.38 -13.69 3.44
N ASN A 202 -14.30 -14.33 3.86
CA ASN A 202 -13.11 -14.65 3.08
C ASN A 202 -12.63 -13.54 2.12
N GLY A 203 -11.32 -13.53 1.86
CA GLY A 203 -10.71 -12.54 0.98
C GLY A 203 -11.03 -12.73 -0.50
N ARG A 204 -10.50 -11.82 -1.32
CA ARG A 204 -10.64 -11.83 -2.78
C ARG A 204 -10.02 -13.07 -3.42
N GLY A 205 -10.69 -13.58 -4.43
CA GLY A 205 -10.14 -14.62 -5.30
C GLY A 205 -10.34 -16.05 -4.79
N PHE A 206 -11.02 -16.23 -3.67
CA PHE A 206 -11.31 -17.55 -3.13
C PHE A 206 -12.79 -17.90 -3.26
N SER A 207 -13.05 -19.10 -3.72
CA SER A 207 -14.40 -19.67 -3.82
C SER A 207 -14.65 -20.54 -2.59
N GLY A 208 -15.37 -20.03 -1.64
CA GLY A 208 -15.80 -20.77 -0.47
C GLY A 208 -15.19 -20.25 0.83
N ILE A 209 -15.83 -20.64 1.91
CA ILE A 209 -15.46 -20.29 3.28
C ILE A 209 -14.80 -21.47 4.02
N THR A 210 -14.38 -22.46 3.26
CA THR A 210 -13.78 -23.70 3.79
C THR A 210 -12.44 -23.95 3.12
N ASP A 211 -11.53 -24.55 3.85
CA ASP A 211 -10.24 -24.99 3.35
C ASP A 211 -10.01 -26.50 3.54
N ALA A 212 -8.79 -26.98 3.40
CA ALA A 212 -8.49 -28.39 3.37
C ALA A 212 -7.93 -28.93 4.71
N ASP A 213 -7.93 -28.13 5.76
CA ASP A 213 -7.43 -28.59 7.06
C ASP A 213 -8.48 -29.37 7.87
N ASN A 214 -8.21 -29.67 9.15
CA ASN A 214 -9.13 -30.38 10.05
C ASN A 214 -9.62 -29.47 11.20
N VAL A 215 -9.42 -28.18 11.10
CA VAL A 215 -9.94 -27.17 12.03
C VAL A 215 -11.32 -26.73 11.53
N SER A 216 -12.19 -26.31 12.40
CA SER A 216 -13.54 -25.91 11.98
C SER A 216 -13.57 -24.48 11.45
N ASP A 217 -14.07 -24.33 10.24
CA ASP A 217 -14.25 -23.02 9.59
C ASP A 217 -15.47 -22.24 10.11
N PRO A 218 -15.37 -20.90 10.16
CA PRO A 218 -14.15 -20.13 10.02
C PRO A 218 -13.31 -20.14 11.33
N GLU A 219 -11.98 -20.19 11.22
CA GLU A 219 -11.07 -20.13 12.38
C GLU A 219 -11.08 -18.76 13.03
N ILE A 220 -11.26 -17.74 12.23
CA ILE A 220 -11.32 -16.33 12.70
C ILE A 220 -12.77 -15.88 12.70
N THR A 221 -13.25 -15.45 13.86
CA THR A 221 -14.61 -14.94 14.02
C THR A 221 -14.75 -13.52 13.46
N GLN A 222 -15.99 -13.10 13.15
CA GLN A 222 -16.26 -11.72 12.75
C GLN A 222 -15.82 -10.70 13.81
N ALA A 223 -15.97 -11.02 15.09
CA ALA A 223 -15.54 -10.15 16.19
C ALA A 223 -14.01 -9.92 16.18
N GLU A 224 -13.23 -10.94 15.84
CA GLU A 224 -11.77 -10.83 15.72
C GLU A 224 -11.38 -10.02 14.47
N VAL A 225 -12.05 -10.21 13.33
CA VAL A 225 -11.89 -9.34 12.15
C VAL A 225 -12.20 -7.89 12.48
N ASP A 226 -13.29 -7.64 13.23
CA ASP A 226 -13.68 -6.29 13.63
C ASP A 226 -12.66 -5.67 14.61
N ASP A 227 -12.11 -6.45 15.54
CA ASP A 227 -11.09 -5.99 16.49
C ASP A 227 -9.77 -5.62 15.75
N ILE A 228 -9.30 -6.46 14.83
CA ILE A 228 -8.10 -6.16 14.00
C ILE A 228 -8.35 -4.93 13.11
N THR A 229 -9.52 -4.86 12.48
CA THR A 229 -9.93 -3.71 11.66
C THR A 229 -9.92 -2.42 12.47
N HIS A 230 -10.45 -2.47 13.69
CA HIS A 230 -10.43 -1.33 14.61
C HIS A 230 -9.01 -0.92 14.98
N PHE A 231 -8.16 -1.88 15.34
CA PHE A 231 -6.74 -1.61 15.62
C PHE A 231 -6.06 -0.88 14.48
N ILE A 232 -6.14 -1.41 13.25
CA ILE A 232 -5.53 -0.79 12.07
C ILE A 232 -6.12 0.60 11.80
N THR A 233 -7.44 0.77 11.96
CA THR A 233 -8.12 2.05 11.78
C THR A 233 -7.63 3.13 12.75
N MET A 234 -7.26 2.74 13.96
CA MET A 234 -6.81 3.65 15.02
C MET A 234 -5.31 3.93 14.99
N LEU A 235 -4.54 3.24 14.15
CA LEU A 235 -3.11 3.51 13.98
C LEU A 235 -2.90 4.89 13.37
N SER A 236 -2.22 5.76 14.12
CA SER A 236 -1.87 7.09 13.63
C SER A 236 -0.85 7.02 12.49
N PRO A 237 -0.92 7.94 11.51
CA PRO A 237 0.16 8.09 10.54
C PRO A 237 1.45 8.54 11.25
N PRO A 238 2.62 8.26 10.66
CA PRO A 238 3.87 8.88 11.08
C PRO A 238 3.74 10.40 11.14
N GLN A 239 4.38 11.00 12.12
CA GLN A 239 4.35 12.46 12.28
C GLN A 239 5.42 13.09 11.39
N ARG A 240 5.05 14.12 10.63
CA ARG A 240 6.03 14.94 9.91
C ARG A 240 7.04 15.51 10.92
N GLY A 241 8.32 15.54 10.57
CA GLY A 241 9.40 16.05 11.41
C GLY A 241 9.22 17.54 11.77
N GLY A 242 8.55 18.28 10.89
CA GLY A 242 8.22 19.70 11.10
C GLY A 242 9.46 20.59 11.13
N SER A 243 10.50 20.20 10.40
CA SER A 243 11.75 20.98 10.29
C SER A 243 11.46 22.38 9.74
N THR A 244 12.06 23.38 10.37
CA THR A 244 12.05 24.79 9.89
C THR A 244 13.32 25.14 9.13
N ALA A 245 14.18 24.18 8.81
CA ALA A 245 15.41 24.39 8.06
C ALA A 245 15.09 24.93 6.66
N PRO A 246 15.80 25.96 6.19
CA PRO A 246 15.57 26.52 4.86
C PRO A 246 15.74 25.50 3.72
N GLU A 247 16.59 24.51 3.93
CA GLU A 247 16.84 23.42 2.98
C GLU A 247 15.61 22.53 2.81
N VAL A 248 14.88 22.22 3.87
CA VAL A 248 13.64 21.44 3.81
C VAL A 248 12.55 22.22 3.07
N ALA A 249 12.42 23.54 3.34
CA ALA A 249 11.47 24.39 2.60
C ALA A 249 11.86 24.53 1.11
N ALA A 250 13.15 24.58 0.80
CA ALA A 250 13.62 24.55 -0.59
C ALA A 250 13.32 23.22 -1.27
N GLY A 251 13.49 22.11 -0.55
CA GLY A 251 13.13 20.77 -1.03
C GLY A 251 11.64 20.62 -1.33
N GLU A 252 10.76 21.15 -0.46
CA GLU A 252 9.31 21.18 -0.69
C GLU A 252 8.97 21.99 -1.95
N ALA A 253 9.58 23.16 -2.13
CA ALA A 253 9.40 23.96 -3.34
C ALA A 253 9.91 23.25 -4.61
N THR A 254 11.02 22.52 -4.50
CA THR A 254 11.55 21.69 -5.59
C THR A 254 10.59 20.57 -5.94
N PHE A 255 10.05 19.84 -4.93
CA PHE A 255 9.06 18.77 -5.09
C PHE A 255 7.83 19.24 -5.88
N GLU A 256 7.32 20.42 -5.58
CA GLU A 256 6.23 21.04 -6.32
C GLU A 256 6.63 21.44 -7.73
N SER A 257 7.76 22.14 -7.88
CA SER A 257 8.17 22.77 -9.14
C SER A 257 8.56 21.78 -10.24
N ILE A 258 9.16 20.63 -9.88
CA ILE A 258 9.50 19.60 -10.87
C ILE A 258 8.34 18.64 -11.17
N GLY A 259 7.24 18.72 -10.39
CA GLY A 259 5.98 18.01 -10.69
C GLY A 259 5.70 16.74 -9.87
N CYS A 260 6.49 16.42 -8.83
CA CYS A 260 6.21 15.27 -7.95
C CYS A 260 4.80 15.35 -7.33
N ALA A 261 4.36 16.57 -6.99
CA ALA A 261 3.05 16.84 -6.38
C ALA A 261 1.84 16.48 -7.28
N LYS A 262 2.04 16.22 -8.57
CA LYS A 262 0.97 15.82 -9.49
C LYS A 262 0.39 14.42 -9.14
N CYS A 263 1.27 13.49 -8.77
CA CYS A 263 0.88 12.17 -8.26
C CYS A 263 0.88 12.16 -6.73
N HIS A 264 1.93 12.72 -6.13
CA HIS A 264 2.08 12.83 -4.68
C HIS A 264 1.43 14.11 -4.15
N THR A 265 0.12 14.25 -4.36
CA THR A 265 -0.70 15.39 -3.91
C THR A 265 -0.54 15.57 -2.40
N PRO A 266 -0.15 16.77 -1.91
CA PRO A 266 0.18 16.97 -0.51
C PRO A 266 -0.92 16.57 0.47
N SER A 267 -2.20 16.81 0.14
CA SER A 267 -3.31 16.39 0.98
C SER A 267 -4.58 16.13 0.18
N LEU A 268 -5.41 15.22 0.68
CA LEU A 268 -6.76 14.98 0.17
C LEU A 268 -7.80 15.36 1.23
N ALA A 269 -8.94 15.89 0.78
CA ALA A 269 -10.02 16.28 1.68
C ALA A 269 -10.72 15.05 2.29
N SER A 270 -11.07 15.15 3.58
CA SER A 270 -11.92 14.18 4.27
C SER A 270 -12.91 14.91 5.18
N PRO A 271 -13.97 14.21 5.67
CA PRO A 271 -14.88 14.78 6.67
C PRO A 271 -14.20 15.20 7.98
N LEU A 272 -13.02 14.64 8.29
CA LEU A 272 -12.24 14.96 9.49
C LEU A 272 -11.21 16.08 9.25
N GLY A 273 -11.17 16.66 8.05
CA GLY A 273 -10.18 17.64 7.61
C GLY A 273 -9.23 17.09 6.54
N PRO A 274 -8.26 17.91 6.08
CA PRO A 274 -7.27 17.48 5.10
C PRO A 274 -6.40 16.36 5.67
N VAL A 275 -6.19 15.31 4.87
CA VAL A 275 -5.30 14.19 5.18
C VAL A 275 -3.99 14.44 4.44
N PRO A 276 -2.87 14.72 5.14
CA PRO A 276 -1.59 15.10 4.53
C PRO A 276 -0.77 13.88 4.12
N LEU A 277 -1.29 13.09 3.17
CA LEU A 277 -0.72 11.79 2.81
C LEU A 277 0.31 11.84 1.67
N PHE A 278 0.44 12.96 0.95
CA PHE A 278 1.30 13.07 -0.23
C PHE A 278 1.04 11.94 -1.25
N SER A 279 -0.22 11.81 -1.62
CA SER A 279 -0.70 10.84 -2.61
C SER A 279 -2.06 11.25 -3.14
N ASN A 280 -2.33 11.00 -4.42
CA ASN A 280 -3.67 11.12 -5.00
C ASN A 280 -4.46 9.79 -4.93
N LEU A 281 -3.84 8.69 -4.47
CA LEU A 281 -4.38 7.33 -4.39
C LEU A 281 -4.78 6.72 -5.75
N LEU A 282 -4.37 7.32 -6.86
CA LEU A 282 -4.63 6.84 -8.21
C LEU A 282 -3.57 5.82 -8.65
N LEU A 283 -3.93 5.03 -9.64
CA LEU A 283 -3.01 4.16 -10.37
C LEU A 283 -2.29 4.98 -11.43
N HIS A 284 -0.96 4.88 -11.45
CA HIS A 284 -0.09 5.45 -12.48
C HIS A 284 0.85 4.39 -13.03
N ASN A 285 1.16 4.48 -14.31
CA ASN A 285 2.20 3.65 -14.89
C ASN A 285 3.56 4.34 -14.70
N VAL A 286 4.34 3.84 -13.75
CA VAL A 286 5.66 4.38 -13.40
C VAL A 286 6.79 3.39 -13.63
N MET A 287 6.51 2.27 -14.28
CA MET A 287 7.50 1.22 -14.56
C MET A 287 8.20 1.44 -15.90
N PRO A 288 9.41 0.88 -16.10
CA PRO A 288 10.12 1.00 -17.38
C PRO A 288 9.33 0.35 -18.53
N PRO A 289 9.56 0.77 -19.79
CA PRO A 289 8.74 0.36 -20.95
C PRO A 289 8.62 -1.15 -21.18
N ASN A 290 9.61 -1.93 -20.74
CA ASN A 290 9.63 -3.40 -20.91
C ASN A 290 9.29 -4.15 -19.62
N PHE A 291 8.70 -3.46 -18.65
CA PHE A 291 8.31 -4.08 -17.39
C PHE A 291 7.24 -5.15 -17.62
N ARG A 292 7.46 -6.31 -17.02
CA ARG A 292 6.52 -7.42 -16.98
C ARG A 292 6.13 -7.67 -15.53
N GLY A 293 4.90 -7.43 -15.19
CA GLY A 293 4.35 -7.64 -13.86
C GLY A 293 2.93 -8.17 -13.92
N ILE A 294 2.40 -8.49 -12.76
CA ILE A 294 1.08 -9.08 -12.63
C ILE A 294 -0.01 -8.04 -12.91
N ALA A 295 -0.81 -8.26 -13.94
CA ALA A 295 -2.01 -7.47 -14.19
C ALA A 295 -3.18 -8.00 -13.37
N GLU A 296 -4.04 -7.09 -12.94
CA GLU A 296 -5.30 -7.39 -12.26
C GLU A 296 -6.46 -6.68 -12.99
N PRO A 297 -7.71 -7.16 -12.87
CA PRO A 297 -8.85 -6.46 -13.45
C PRO A 297 -8.89 -4.98 -13.03
N GLY A 298 -8.84 -4.08 -14.00
CA GLY A 298 -8.80 -2.63 -13.76
C GLY A 298 -7.44 -2.04 -13.36
N ALA A 299 -6.36 -2.85 -13.35
CA ALA A 299 -5.00 -2.40 -13.09
C ALA A 299 -4.00 -3.20 -13.93
N ALA A 300 -3.62 -2.68 -15.09
CA ALA A 300 -2.65 -3.32 -15.99
C ALA A 300 -1.27 -3.52 -15.34
N SER A 301 -0.43 -4.34 -15.98
CA SER A 301 0.99 -4.43 -15.64
C SER A 301 1.62 -3.04 -15.63
N GLY A 302 2.48 -2.75 -14.67
CA GLY A 302 3.13 -1.43 -14.54
C GLY A 302 2.31 -0.33 -13.85
N PHE A 303 0.99 -0.49 -13.70
CA PHE A 303 0.16 0.46 -12.98
C PHE A 303 0.13 0.15 -11.49
N TYR A 304 0.59 1.11 -10.67
CA TYR A 304 0.60 1.01 -9.22
C TYR A 304 -0.06 2.23 -8.59
N ARG A 305 -0.69 2.02 -7.43
CA ARG A 305 -1.25 3.12 -6.64
C ARG A 305 -0.12 3.98 -6.09
N THR A 306 -0.22 5.29 -6.26
CA THR A 306 0.68 6.21 -5.57
C THR A 306 0.59 5.98 -4.06
N PRO A 307 1.67 5.52 -3.40
CA PRO A 307 1.66 5.30 -1.96
C PRO A 307 1.70 6.63 -1.20
N PRO A 308 1.21 6.67 0.05
CA PRO A 308 1.49 7.77 0.96
C PRO A 308 3.00 7.93 1.19
N LEU A 309 3.46 9.18 1.36
CA LEU A 309 4.88 9.45 1.65
C LEU A 309 5.15 9.78 3.12
N TRP A 310 4.13 9.84 3.98
CA TRP A 310 4.38 10.06 5.41
C TRP A 310 5.25 8.94 6.01
N GLY A 311 6.28 9.35 6.77
CA GLY A 311 7.23 8.42 7.39
C GLY A 311 8.09 7.64 6.40
N ILE A 312 8.22 8.11 5.16
CA ILE A 312 8.93 7.40 4.10
C ILE A 312 10.40 7.11 4.44
N LYS A 313 11.04 7.93 5.24
CA LYS A 313 12.43 7.72 5.69
C LYS A 313 12.65 6.39 6.42
N ASP A 314 11.60 5.84 7.04
CA ASP A 314 11.67 4.66 7.89
C ASP A 314 11.16 3.39 7.17
N THR A 315 10.86 3.47 5.86
CA THR A 315 10.22 2.37 5.11
C THR A 315 11.05 1.86 3.92
N ALA A 316 12.36 2.14 3.91
CA ALA A 316 13.26 1.55 2.93
C ALA A 316 13.27 0.01 3.03
N PRO A 317 13.49 -0.70 1.90
CA PRO A 317 13.67 -0.20 0.54
C PRO A 317 12.35 0.20 -0.15
N TYR A 318 12.43 0.87 -1.29
CA TYR A 318 11.32 1.54 -1.94
C TYR A 318 10.86 0.86 -3.22
N MET A 319 9.79 1.39 -3.82
CA MET A 319 8.99 0.85 -4.91
C MET A 319 8.13 -0.33 -4.45
N HIS A 320 7.31 -0.88 -5.37
CA HIS A 320 6.34 -1.93 -5.04
C HIS A 320 6.98 -3.26 -4.60
N ASP A 321 8.20 -3.49 -5.01
CA ASP A 321 8.99 -4.72 -4.76
C ASP A 321 10.25 -4.48 -3.92
N GLY A 322 10.54 -3.22 -3.58
CA GLY A 322 11.71 -2.85 -2.80
C GLY A 322 13.03 -2.81 -3.58
N HIS A 323 12.99 -2.70 -4.93
CA HIS A 323 14.22 -2.69 -5.72
C HIS A 323 15.05 -1.41 -5.59
N ALA A 324 14.53 -0.35 -5.01
CA ALA A 324 15.27 0.88 -4.77
C ALA A 324 15.71 0.96 -3.29
N GLU A 325 17.02 0.95 -3.06
CA GLU A 325 17.59 0.89 -1.72
C GLU A 325 17.42 2.20 -0.93
N ASP A 326 17.37 3.34 -1.64
CA ASP A 326 17.26 4.67 -1.06
C ASP A 326 16.30 5.58 -1.83
N LEU A 327 16.00 6.76 -1.28
CA LEU A 327 15.07 7.73 -1.88
C LEU A 327 15.54 8.23 -3.24
N ARG A 328 16.86 8.38 -3.46
CA ARG A 328 17.40 8.79 -4.75
C ARG A 328 17.16 7.72 -5.80
N GLY A 329 17.46 6.47 -5.45
CA GLY A 329 17.17 5.31 -6.30
C GLY A 329 15.69 5.21 -6.63
N ALA A 330 14.81 5.46 -5.65
CA ALA A 330 13.37 5.47 -5.86
C ALA A 330 12.93 6.54 -6.88
N ILE A 331 13.43 7.79 -6.76
CA ILE A 331 13.13 8.85 -7.73
C ILE A 331 13.61 8.46 -9.13
N LEU A 332 14.82 7.90 -9.23
CA LEU A 332 15.40 7.47 -10.52
C LEU A 332 14.70 6.25 -11.13
N ALA A 333 13.95 5.49 -10.32
CA ALA A 333 13.15 4.35 -10.78
C ALA A 333 11.76 4.73 -11.32
N HIS A 334 11.46 6.01 -11.43
CA HIS A 334 10.21 6.51 -12.00
C HIS A 334 10.32 6.69 -13.52
N PHE A 335 9.52 5.96 -14.28
CA PHE A 335 9.46 5.97 -15.75
C PHE A 335 8.07 6.34 -16.27
N ASN A 336 7.83 6.22 -17.56
CA ASN A 336 6.55 6.47 -18.23
C ASN A 336 5.90 7.79 -17.79
N GLU A 337 4.75 7.78 -17.12
CA GLU A 337 4.05 8.99 -16.67
C GLU A 337 4.93 9.93 -15.83
N ALA A 338 5.89 9.39 -15.09
CA ALA A 338 6.79 10.16 -14.24
C ALA A 338 8.16 10.46 -14.90
N GLU A 339 8.39 10.07 -16.15
CA GLU A 339 9.70 10.21 -16.79
C GLU A 339 10.15 11.67 -16.91
N ALA A 340 9.24 12.59 -17.23
CA ALA A 340 9.55 14.01 -17.32
C ALA A 340 10.01 14.58 -15.96
N VAL A 341 9.38 14.15 -14.87
CA VAL A 341 9.75 14.54 -13.49
C VAL A 341 11.10 13.96 -13.10
N ARG A 342 11.35 12.67 -13.44
CA ARG A 342 12.65 12.03 -13.23
C ARG A 342 13.78 12.77 -13.96
N ILE A 343 13.57 13.12 -15.24
CA ILE A 343 14.55 13.89 -16.02
C ILE A 343 14.77 15.27 -15.42
N ALA A 344 13.72 15.95 -14.95
CA ALA A 344 13.85 17.22 -14.26
C ALA A 344 14.68 17.10 -12.97
N TYR A 345 14.49 16.03 -12.19
CA TYR A 345 15.31 15.73 -11.02
C TYR A 345 16.80 15.53 -11.38
N GLU A 346 17.10 14.80 -12.45
CA GLU A 346 18.47 14.58 -12.91
C GLU A 346 19.18 15.87 -13.33
N GLN A 347 18.43 16.89 -13.74
CA GLN A 347 18.96 18.21 -14.15
C GLN A 347 19.16 19.18 -12.97
N LEU A 348 18.64 18.86 -11.78
CA LEU A 348 18.86 19.66 -10.58
C LEU A 348 20.35 19.67 -10.18
N SER A 349 20.80 20.75 -9.56
CA SER A 349 22.08 20.76 -8.88
C SER A 349 22.06 19.79 -7.70
N THR A 350 23.25 19.32 -7.28
CA THR A 350 23.38 18.44 -6.10
C THR A 350 22.73 19.05 -4.87
N THR A 351 22.85 20.37 -4.67
CA THR A 351 22.23 21.08 -3.54
C THR A 351 20.71 20.99 -3.58
N GLU A 352 20.09 21.12 -4.74
CA GLU A 352 18.62 21.00 -4.90
C GLU A 352 18.16 19.57 -4.72
N GLN A 353 18.92 18.60 -5.23
CA GLN A 353 18.65 17.16 -5.00
C GLN A 353 18.74 16.83 -3.51
N ASP A 354 19.78 17.30 -2.81
CA ASP A 354 19.95 17.09 -1.37
C ASP A 354 18.79 17.73 -0.58
N ALA A 355 18.38 18.95 -0.94
CA ALA A 355 17.25 19.62 -0.32
C ALA A 355 15.93 18.83 -0.51
N LEU A 356 15.70 18.28 -1.70
CA LEU A 356 14.52 17.41 -1.96
C LEU A 356 14.53 16.17 -1.09
N ILE A 357 15.68 15.51 -0.92
CA ILE A 357 15.80 14.34 -0.04
C ILE A 357 15.51 14.73 1.42
N LEU A 358 16.08 15.85 1.91
CA LEU A 358 15.79 16.33 3.27
C LEU A 358 14.29 16.62 3.50
N PHE A 359 13.60 17.13 2.48
CA PHE A 359 12.15 17.32 2.54
C PHE A 359 11.41 15.97 2.64
N LEU A 360 11.77 14.99 1.81
CA LEU A 360 11.15 13.66 1.85
C LEU A 360 11.40 12.96 3.20
N GLU A 361 12.58 13.15 3.79
CA GLU A 361 12.91 12.63 5.12
C GLU A 361 12.19 13.36 6.26
N ASP A 362 11.66 14.56 6.03
CA ASP A 362 10.85 15.32 6.99
C ASP A 362 9.37 14.88 6.98
N LEU A 363 8.91 14.20 5.91
CA LEU A 363 7.53 13.71 5.79
C LEU A 363 7.26 12.54 6.74
#